data_af822276e06b91760d33d6b25cf300f7
#
_entry.id   af822276e06b91760d33d6b25cf300f7
#
_cell.length_a   1.000
_cell.length_b   1.000
_cell.length_c   1.000
_cell.angle_alpha   90.00
_cell.angle_beta   90.00
_cell.angle_gamma   90.00
#
_symmetry.space_group_name_H-M   'P 1'
#
loop_
_entity.id
_entity.type
_entity.pdbx_description
1 polymer ?
#
loop_
_entity_poly.entity_id
_entity_poly.type
_entity_poly.pdbx_seq_one_letter_code
_entity_poly.pdbx_strand_id
1 'polypeptide(L)'
;MVDWKIWEEIYKPSTHQFIANENPIKVKMATDAVNLPLQTKSKGEIELKFPSETVFNVCPGNDFFIDIKWVNKQRFLNMMKIRYDCLFIINTKNVHCLKDGFPNSSEFPNVVIALTIKTQDELEDFYALVKSLHLKHLWLNVKEIEEEIDLTKCENVEYICSSGDSTGRKVTDFAWHSTLAKKCEEFKIGYAFLSTGKLFKFGDKIYNIPKEKQQEQATKANINVTKIVDKREYIGKPVEIGGMLWKVFNNILVPIDKSSMEIRYDLLCDSKSFINCSKSFINYSNF
;
A
#
# COMPACT_ATOMS: atom_id res chain seq x y z
N MET A 1 33.16 13.68 -17.89
CA MET A 1 31.76 13.60 -17.39
C MET A 1 31.26 12.27 -17.91
N VAL A 2 31.02 11.30 -17.05
CA VAL A 2 30.54 9.99 -17.49
C VAL A 2 29.08 10.18 -17.91
N ASP A 3 28.75 9.73 -19.12
CA ASP A 3 27.39 9.79 -19.64
C ASP A 3 26.45 9.07 -18.61
N TRP A 4 25.35 9.70 -18.23
CA TRP A 4 24.41 9.15 -17.28
C TRP A 4 23.54 8.02 -17.86
N LYS A 5 23.59 7.82 -19.17
CA LYS A 5 22.85 6.75 -19.85
C LYS A 5 23.55 5.41 -19.62
N ILE A 6 22.88 4.51 -18.95
CA ILE A 6 23.35 3.13 -18.74
C ILE A 6 22.73 2.24 -19.82
N TRP A 7 21.44 2.42 -20.09
CA TRP A 7 20.70 1.65 -21.11
C TRP A 7 20.16 2.58 -22.19
N GLU A 8 20.40 2.25 -23.45
CA GLU A 8 20.04 3.10 -24.60
C GLU A 8 18.65 2.78 -25.16
N GLU A 9 18.24 1.53 -25.15
CA GLU A 9 16.97 1.10 -25.71
C GLU A 9 15.77 1.51 -24.88
N ILE A 10 14.73 2.02 -25.56
CA ILE A 10 13.44 2.26 -24.94
C ILE A 10 12.75 0.89 -24.83
N TYR A 11 12.81 0.29 -23.66
CA TYR A 11 11.96 -0.86 -23.36
C TYR A 11 10.50 -0.42 -23.37
N LYS A 12 9.68 -1.03 -24.24
CA LYS A 12 8.24 -0.92 -24.13
C LYS A 12 7.85 -1.76 -22.91
N PRO A 13 7.35 -1.13 -21.83
CA PRO A 13 6.91 -1.91 -20.70
C PRO A 13 5.88 -2.91 -21.21
N SER A 14 6.16 -4.20 -21.06
CA SER A 14 5.10 -5.20 -21.18
C SER A 14 4.00 -4.76 -20.22
N THR A 15 2.76 -4.86 -20.63
CA THR A 15 1.59 -4.49 -19.83
C THR A 15 1.50 -5.39 -18.61
N HIS A 16 2.29 -5.09 -17.61
CA HIS A 16 2.36 -5.84 -16.38
C HIS A 16 1.30 -5.29 -15.43
N GLN A 17 0.19 -5.97 -15.36
CA GLN A 17 -0.90 -5.68 -14.45
C GLN A 17 -0.55 -6.17 -13.04
N PHE A 18 0.23 -5.37 -12.34
CA PHE A 18 0.33 -5.51 -10.90
C PHE A 18 -0.39 -4.32 -10.24
N ILE A 19 -1.02 -4.56 -9.08
CA ILE A 19 -1.73 -3.50 -8.32
C ILE A 19 -0.84 -2.26 -8.10
N ALA A 20 0.47 -2.46 -7.94
CA ALA A 20 1.43 -1.37 -7.75
C ALA A 20 1.67 -0.51 -9.00
N ASN A 21 1.39 -1.01 -10.20
CA ASN A 21 1.49 -0.24 -11.45
C ASN A 21 0.22 0.58 -11.73
N GLU A 22 -0.85 0.32 -11.02
CA GLU A 22 -1.98 1.24 -10.99
C GLU A 22 -1.56 2.46 -10.19
N ASN A 23 -1.83 3.66 -10.70
CA ASN A 23 -1.57 4.90 -9.96
C ASN A 23 -2.51 4.95 -8.74
N PRO A 24 -2.08 4.50 -7.55
CA PRO A 24 -2.96 4.45 -6.40
C PRO A 24 -3.37 5.86 -5.99
N ILE A 25 -4.63 6.01 -5.62
CA ILE A 25 -5.16 7.28 -5.16
C ILE A 25 -4.52 7.61 -3.80
N LYS A 26 -3.78 8.72 -3.76
CA LYS A 26 -3.08 9.16 -2.55
C LYS A 26 -4.05 9.76 -1.56
N VAL A 27 -4.19 9.15 -0.39
CA VAL A 27 -5.00 9.66 0.71
C VAL A 27 -4.08 10.34 1.72
N LYS A 28 -4.12 11.68 1.76
CA LYS A 28 -3.38 12.48 2.74
C LYS A 28 -4.12 12.48 4.09
N MET A 29 -3.38 12.70 5.17
CA MET A 29 -3.91 12.68 6.55
C MET A 29 -4.60 13.97 7.00
N ALA A 30 -5.13 14.79 6.11
CA ALA A 30 -6.04 15.87 6.52
C ALA A 30 -7.37 15.27 7.03
N THR A 31 -8.00 15.93 7.98
CA THR A 31 -9.22 15.46 8.66
C THR A 31 -10.35 15.10 7.67
N ASP A 32 -10.37 15.76 6.53
CA ASP A 32 -11.37 15.54 5.48
C ASP A 32 -10.99 14.39 4.51
N ALA A 33 -9.71 14.05 4.45
CA ALA A 33 -9.22 13.01 3.53
C ALA A 33 -9.53 11.59 4.01
N VAL A 34 -9.79 11.39 5.32
CA VAL A 34 -10.21 10.09 5.86
C VAL A 34 -11.45 9.55 5.15
N ASN A 35 -12.35 10.46 4.76
CA ASN A 35 -13.60 10.10 4.10
C ASN A 35 -13.50 10.06 2.57
N LEU A 36 -12.29 10.27 2.00
CA LEU A 36 -12.12 10.27 0.55
C LEU A 36 -12.68 9.01 -0.13
N PRO A 37 -12.44 7.79 0.37
CA PRO A 37 -12.99 6.59 -0.23
C PRO A 37 -14.52 6.47 -0.14
N LEU A 38 -15.16 7.24 0.74
CA LEU A 38 -16.61 7.28 0.91
C LEU A 38 -17.29 8.45 0.20
N GLN A 39 -16.53 9.28 -0.53
CA GLN A 39 -17.10 10.41 -1.27
C GLN A 39 -17.99 9.92 -2.40
N THR A 40 -19.12 10.58 -2.58
CA THR A 40 -20.01 10.41 -3.74
C THR A 40 -19.55 11.27 -4.92
N LYS A 41 -20.03 10.97 -6.13
CA LYS A 41 -19.67 11.71 -7.36
C LYS A 41 -20.00 13.18 -7.26
N SER A 42 -21.20 13.48 -6.75
CA SER A 42 -21.68 14.85 -6.54
C SER A 42 -22.43 14.96 -5.21
N LYS A 43 -22.59 16.18 -4.73
CA LYS A 43 -23.37 16.43 -3.52
C LYS A 43 -24.85 16.05 -3.75
N GLY A 44 -25.36 15.16 -2.90
CA GLY A 44 -26.73 14.66 -2.99
C GLY A 44 -26.89 13.38 -3.84
N GLU A 45 -25.81 12.91 -4.49
CA GLU A 45 -25.78 11.61 -5.14
C GLU A 45 -25.43 10.51 -4.13
N ILE A 46 -25.89 9.29 -4.40
CA ILE A 46 -25.60 8.10 -3.61
C ILE A 46 -24.48 7.26 -4.22
N GLU A 47 -24.15 7.49 -5.48
CA GLU A 47 -23.10 6.75 -6.18
C GLU A 47 -21.71 7.20 -5.72
N LEU A 48 -20.89 6.22 -5.34
CA LEU A 48 -19.52 6.47 -4.89
C LEU A 48 -18.65 7.02 -6.02
N LYS A 49 -17.79 7.98 -5.68
CA LYS A 49 -16.82 8.57 -6.60
C LYS A 49 -15.78 7.54 -7.07
N PHE A 50 -15.42 6.63 -6.20
CA PHE A 50 -14.40 5.62 -6.45
C PHE A 50 -15.07 4.24 -6.51
N PRO A 51 -14.98 3.54 -7.65
CA PRO A 51 -15.58 2.22 -7.82
C PRO A 51 -14.88 1.16 -6.95
N SER A 52 -15.52 -0.01 -6.87
CA SER A 52 -14.90 -1.21 -6.31
C SER A 52 -13.56 -1.50 -6.98
N GLU A 53 -12.67 -2.19 -6.26
CA GLU A 53 -11.31 -2.53 -6.68
C GLU A 53 -10.37 -1.31 -6.84
N THR A 54 -10.82 -0.11 -6.43
CA THR A 54 -9.93 1.06 -6.38
C THR A 54 -8.81 0.83 -5.36
N VAL A 55 -7.59 1.17 -5.75
CA VAL A 55 -6.40 1.08 -4.89
C VAL A 55 -6.12 2.43 -4.25
N PHE A 56 -6.05 2.47 -2.93
CA PHE A 56 -5.71 3.66 -2.14
C PHE A 56 -4.34 3.48 -1.48
N ASN A 57 -3.44 4.44 -1.67
CA ASN A 57 -2.21 4.52 -0.90
C ASN A 57 -2.41 5.49 0.26
N VAL A 58 -2.47 4.96 1.46
CA VAL A 58 -2.78 5.71 2.67
C VAL A 58 -1.51 6.31 3.24
N CYS A 59 -1.50 7.63 3.39
CA CYS A 59 -0.38 8.40 3.96
C CYS A 59 0.96 8.20 3.25
N PRO A 60 1.04 8.41 1.93
CA PRO A 60 2.23 8.05 1.14
C PRO A 60 3.50 8.84 1.50
N GLY A 61 3.44 9.84 2.34
CA GLY A 61 4.59 10.64 2.79
C GLY A 61 4.91 10.52 4.28
N ASN A 62 4.02 9.88 5.06
CA ASN A 62 4.11 9.78 6.51
C ASN A 62 3.96 8.33 6.95
N ASP A 63 4.37 8.02 8.19
CA ASP A 63 4.12 6.73 8.77
C ASP A 63 2.73 6.68 9.41
N PHE A 64 1.87 5.78 8.93
CA PHE A 64 0.50 5.66 9.43
C PHE A 64 0.44 5.34 10.92
N PHE A 65 1.37 4.56 11.44
CA PHE A 65 1.34 4.09 12.82
C PHE A 65 2.02 5.05 13.80
N ILE A 66 2.89 5.94 13.32
CA ILE A 66 3.60 6.91 14.16
C ILE A 66 2.95 8.29 14.12
N ASP A 67 2.79 8.83 12.91
CA ASP A 67 2.50 10.26 12.70
C ASP A 67 1.02 10.60 12.92
N ILE A 68 0.18 9.58 13.14
CA ILE A 68 -1.26 9.74 13.13
C ILE A 68 -1.85 9.62 14.52
N LYS A 69 -2.67 10.59 14.92
CA LYS A 69 -3.42 10.55 16.16
C LYS A 69 -4.35 9.32 16.19
N TRP A 70 -4.43 8.65 17.34
CA TRP A 70 -5.22 7.43 17.55
C TRP A 70 -6.66 7.54 17.03
N VAL A 71 -7.35 8.63 17.33
CA VAL A 71 -8.73 8.87 16.86
C VAL A 71 -8.83 8.80 15.33
N ASN A 72 -7.87 9.37 14.62
CA ASN A 72 -7.86 9.33 13.16
C ASN A 72 -7.53 7.93 12.64
N LYS A 73 -6.65 7.17 13.33
CA LYS A 73 -6.36 5.78 12.98
C LYS A 73 -7.63 4.94 13.00
N GLN A 74 -8.40 5.01 14.08
CA GLN A 74 -9.67 4.28 14.22
C GLN A 74 -10.67 4.63 13.12
N ARG A 75 -10.77 5.90 12.78
CA ARG A 75 -11.64 6.34 11.67
C ARG A 75 -11.20 5.75 10.32
N PHE A 76 -9.89 5.70 10.05
CA PHE A 76 -9.36 5.06 8.86
C PHE A 76 -9.64 3.56 8.85
N LEU A 77 -9.39 2.87 9.94
CA LEU A 77 -9.63 1.44 10.05
C LEU A 77 -11.11 1.12 9.81
N ASN A 78 -12.02 1.89 10.41
CA ASN A 78 -13.45 1.72 10.17
C ASN A 78 -13.82 1.99 8.70
N MET A 79 -13.27 3.02 8.09
CA MET A 79 -13.49 3.31 6.68
C MET A 79 -12.98 2.19 5.78
N MET A 80 -11.81 1.60 6.06
CA MET A 80 -11.27 0.47 5.32
C MET A 80 -12.15 -0.77 5.44
N LYS A 81 -12.75 -1.01 6.62
CA LYS A 81 -13.75 -2.07 6.81
C LYS A 81 -15.00 -1.82 5.97
N ILE A 82 -15.53 -0.60 5.98
CA ILE A 82 -16.71 -0.23 5.19
C ILE A 82 -16.46 -0.39 3.69
N ARG A 83 -15.27 0.04 3.22
CA ARG A 83 -14.84 -0.11 1.83
C ARG A 83 -14.05 -1.39 1.64
N TYR A 84 -14.60 -2.50 2.13
CA TYR A 84 -14.03 -3.85 1.97
C TYR A 84 -13.79 -4.25 0.50
N ASP A 85 -14.46 -3.56 -0.43
CA ASP A 85 -14.40 -3.71 -1.87
C ASP A 85 -13.22 -2.98 -2.55
N CYS A 86 -12.46 -2.20 -1.77
CA CYS A 86 -11.27 -1.47 -2.21
C CYS A 86 -10.02 -2.00 -1.53
N LEU A 87 -8.85 -1.77 -2.12
CA LEU A 87 -7.56 -2.13 -1.56
C LEU A 87 -6.89 -0.91 -0.93
N PHE A 88 -6.33 -1.08 0.27
CA PHE A 88 -5.61 -0.03 0.99
C PHE A 88 -4.16 -0.45 1.23
N ILE A 89 -3.21 0.37 0.76
CA ILE A 89 -1.78 0.18 1.00
C ILE A 89 -1.37 1.13 2.12
N ILE A 90 -0.88 0.59 3.22
CA ILE A 90 -0.37 1.33 4.37
C ILE A 90 1.15 1.16 4.42
N ASN A 91 1.88 2.26 4.29
CA ASN A 91 3.33 2.26 4.41
C ASN A 91 3.75 2.51 5.86
N THR A 92 4.69 1.72 6.36
CA THR A 92 5.30 1.93 7.67
C THR A 92 6.78 1.58 7.68
N LYS A 93 7.54 2.28 8.52
CA LYS A 93 8.93 1.99 8.85
C LYS A 93 9.07 1.41 10.25
N ASN A 94 7.97 1.40 11.01
CA ASN A 94 7.98 1.02 12.41
C ASN A 94 6.98 -0.11 12.67
N VAL A 95 7.51 -1.31 12.62
CA VAL A 95 6.73 -2.52 12.84
C VAL A 95 6.27 -2.67 14.30
N HIS A 96 7.00 -2.07 15.26
CA HIS A 96 6.61 -2.13 16.67
C HIS A 96 5.29 -1.42 16.93
N CYS A 97 5.07 -0.26 16.27
CA CYS A 97 3.80 0.44 16.35
C CYS A 97 2.65 -0.30 15.63
N LEU A 98 2.96 -1.25 14.77
CA LEU A 98 1.97 -2.04 14.06
C LEU A 98 1.20 -2.96 15.00
N LYS A 99 1.89 -3.58 15.97
CA LYS A 99 1.27 -4.49 16.94
C LYS A 99 0.14 -3.81 17.73
N ASP A 100 0.39 -2.60 18.19
CA ASP A 100 -0.60 -1.84 18.96
C ASP A 100 -1.63 -1.13 18.08
N GLY A 101 -1.21 -0.68 16.91
CA GLY A 101 -2.03 0.07 15.96
C GLY A 101 -2.92 -0.78 15.06
N PHE A 102 -2.63 -2.09 14.92
CA PHE A 102 -3.33 -3.01 14.02
C PHE A 102 -3.50 -4.41 14.64
N PRO A 103 -4.11 -4.50 15.86
CA PRO A 103 -4.13 -5.74 16.64
C PRO A 103 -4.89 -6.88 15.98
N ASN A 104 -5.88 -6.57 15.15
CA ASN A 104 -6.78 -7.53 14.51
C ASN A 104 -6.61 -7.51 12.98
N SER A 105 -5.38 -7.74 12.49
CA SER A 105 -5.09 -7.69 11.05
C SER A 105 -5.96 -8.63 10.19
N SER A 106 -6.41 -9.75 10.75
CA SER A 106 -7.32 -10.70 10.08
C SER A 106 -8.69 -10.11 9.71
N GLU A 107 -9.10 -9.03 10.39
CA GLU A 107 -10.35 -8.31 10.08
C GLU A 107 -10.22 -7.39 8.85
N PHE A 108 -9.01 -7.24 8.32
CA PHE A 108 -8.69 -6.33 7.21
C PHE A 108 -8.07 -7.06 6.03
N PRO A 109 -8.81 -7.97 5.38
CA PRO A 109 -8.28 -8.72 4.24
C PRO A 109 -7.96 -7.84 3.02
N ASN A 110 -8.47 -6.62 3.00
CA ASN A 110 -8.26 -5.62 1.95
C ASN A 110 -7.19 -4.59 2.30
N VAL A 111 -6.37 -4.86 3.32
CA VAL A 111 -5.26 -3.98 3.72
C VAL A 111 -3.93 -4.68 3.50
N VAL A 112 -3.06 -4.01 2.75
CA VAL A 112 -1.66 -4.39 2.53
C VAL A 112 -0.79 -3.55 3.45
N ILE A 113 0.06 -4.20 4.22
CA ILE A 113 1.13 -3.52 4.97
C ILE A 113 2.40 -3.53 4.12
N ALA A 114 2.86 -2.34 3.74
CA ALA A 114 4.10 -2.14 3.01
C ALA A 114 5.21 -1.67 3.96
N LEU A 115 6.09 -2.58 4.35
CA LEU A 115 7.22 -2.28 5.24
C LEU A 115 8.34 -1.61 4.46
N THR A 116 8.88 -0.53 4.99
CA THR A 116 10.04 0.15 4.41
C THR A 116 11.29 -0.24 5.17
N ILE A 117 12.26 -0.79 4.45
CA ILE A 117 13.57 -1.22 4.95
C ILE A 117 14.69 -0.69 4.04
N LYS A 118 15.93 -0.72 4.53
CA LYS A 118 17.15 -0.37 3.77
C LYS A 118 18.21 -1.48 3.82
N THR A 119 18.27 -2.22 4.92
CA THR A 119 19.29 -3.21 5.23
C THR A 119 18.71 -4.56 5.57
N GLN A 120 19.58 -5.58 5.54
CA GLN A 120 19.22 -6.94 5.94
C GLN A 120 18.83 -7.02 7.42
N ASP A 121 19.56 -6.32 8.28
CA ASP A 121 19.26 -6.31 9.73
C ASP A 121 17.85 -5.74 10.00
N GLU A 122 17.48 -4.63 9.32
CA GLU A 122 16.12 -4.08 9.42
C GLU A 122 15.07 -5.08 8.95
N LEU A 123 15.35 -5.86 7.90
CA LEU A 123 14.44 -6.90 7.41
C LEU A 123 14.25 -8.00 8.44
N GLU A 124 15.33 -8.50 9.05
CA GLU A 124 15.27 -9.60 10.02
C GLU A 124 14.50 -9.19 11.27
N ASP A 125 14.78 -8.01 11.81
CA ASP A 125 14.06 -7.44 12.95
C ASP A 125 12.57 -7.27 12.67
N PHE A 126 12.24 -6.71 11.51
CA PHE A 126 10.85 -6.50 11.11
C PHE A 126 10.13 -7.81 10.85
N TYR A 127 10.79 -8.76 10.19
CA TYR A 127 10.16 -10.02 9.83
C TYR A 127 9.82 -10.89 11.04
N ALA A 128 10.72 -10.96 12.02
CA ALA A 128 10.46 -11.68 13.26
C ALA A 128 9.19 -11.17 13.97
N LEU A 129 8.99 -9.85 13.98
CA LEU A 129 7.81 -9.24 14.59
C LEU A 129 6.56 -9.40 13.72
N VAL A 130 6.66 -9.18 12.41
CA VAL A 130 5.54 -9.29 11.46
C VAL A 130 4.97 -10.70 11.41
N LYS A 131 5.82 -11.72 11.51
CA LYS A 131 5.37 -13.12 11.56
C LYS A 131 4.39 -13.37 12.71
N SER A 132 4.56 -12.68 13.85
CA SER A 132 3.66 -12.78 15.00
C SER A 132 2.30 -12.11 14.80
N LEU A 133 2.18 -11.23 13.80
CA LEU A 133 0.96 -10.44 13.55
C LEU A 133 -0.01 -11.11 12.57
N HIS A 134 0.38 -12.22 11.94
CA HIS A 134 -0.43 -12.95 10.96
C HIS A 134 -1.04 -12.04 9.88
N LEU A 135 -0.23 -11.11 9.35
CA LEU A 135 -0.67 -10.23 8.27
C LEU A 135 -1.05 -11.04 7.04
N LYS A 136 -2.20 -10.74 6.45
CA LYS A 136 -2.66 -11.44 5.26
C LYS A 136 -1.85 -11.03 4.02
N HIS A 137 -1.54 -9.75 3.89
CA HIS A 137 -0.83 -9.19 2.75
C HIS A 137 0.35 -8.34 3.20
N LEU A 138 1.54 -8.72 2.79
CA LEU A 138 2.79 -8.06 3.14
C LEU A 138 3.58 -7.70 1.88
N TRP A 139 3.96 -6.43 1.77
CA TRP A 139 4.87 -5.92 0.77
C TRP A 139 6.12 -5.33 1.43
N LEU A 140 7.23 -5.31 0.68
CA LEU A 140 8.46 -4.67 1.12
C LEU A 140 8.82 -3.51 0.19
N ASN A 141 9.13 -2.36 0.79
CA ASN A 141 9.73 -1.22 0.12
C ASN A 141 11.21 -1.15 0.53
N VAL A 142 12.10 -1.71 -0.27
CA VAL A 142 13.55 -1.60 -0.04
C VAL A 142 14.01 -0.24 -0.56
N LYS A 143 13.92 0.76 0.31
CA LYS A 143 14.15 2.16 -0.06
C LYS A 143 15.58 2.58 0.25
N GLU A 144 16.25 3.16 -0.75
CA GLU A 144 17.66 3.54 -0.62
C GLU A 144 18.53 2.34 -0.25
N ILE A 145 18.34 1.23 -0.99
CA ILE A 145 19.06 -0.04 -0.73
C ILE A 145 20.55 0.19 -0.51
N GLU A 146 21.09 -0.35 0.57
CA GLU A 146 22.46 -0.12 1.02
C GLU A 146 23.34 -1.36 0.89
N GLU A 147 22.72 -2.53 0.71
CA GLU A 147 23.38 -3.83 0.60
C GLU A 147 22.50 -4.87 -0.09
N GLU A 148 23.04 -6.06 -0.31
CA GLU A 148 22.26 -7.19 -0.82
C GLU A 148 21.26 -7.67 0.23
N ILE A 149 19.99 -7.88 -0.19
CA ILE A 149 18.91 -8.36 0.67
C ILE A 149 18.67 -9.85 0.41
N ASP A 150 18.69 -10.64 1.49
CA ASP A 150 18.36 -12.06 1.47
C ASP A 150 16.90 -12.30 1.85
N LEU A 151 16.15 -12.94 0.95
CA LEU A 151 14.73 -13.23 1.12
C LEU A 151 14.45 -14.65 1.62
N THR A 152 15.45 -15.47 1.86
CA THR A 152 15.28 -16.90 2.18
C THR A 152 14.43 -17.16 3.43
N LYS A 153 14.39 -16.21 4.35
CA LYS A 153 13.57 -16.28 5.57
C LYS A 153 12.22 -15.56 5.44
N CYS A 154 11.95 -14.93 4.29
CA CYS A 154 10.77 -14.08 4.09
C CYS A 154 9.60 -14.87 3.51
N GLU A 155 8.83 -15.53 4.35
CA GLU A 155 7.57 -16.15 3.97
C GLU A 155 6.46 -15.10 3.82
N ASN A 156 5.49 -15.31 2.94
CA ASN A 156 4.29 -14.49 2.77
C ASN A 156 4.51 -13.04 2.25
N VAL A 157 5.70 -12.72 1.75
CA VAL A 157 5.90 -11.47 1.01
C VAL A 157 5.36 -11.65 -0.41
N GLU A 158 4.46 -10.77 -0.82
CA GLU A 158 3.80 -10.88 -2.13
C GLU A 158 4.44 -9.99 -3.18
N TYR A 159 5.01 -8.87 -2.73
CA TYR A 159 5.58 -7.87 -3.62
C TYR A 159 6.72 -7.11 -2.96
N ILE A 160 7.73 -6.80 -3.76
CA ILE A 160 8.89 -6.01 -3.35
C ILE A 160 9.10 -4.88 -4.35
N CYS A 161 9.32 -3.67 -3.87
CA CYS A 161 9.88 -2.64 -4.71
C CYS A 161 11.20 -2.14 -4.13
N SER A 162 12.11 -1.71 -4.99
CA SER A 162 13.39 -1.19 -4.56
C SER A 162 13.76 0.13 -5.22
N SER A 163 14.56 0.92 -4.54
CA SER A 163 15.11 2.17 -5.06
C SER A 163 16.49 2.47 -4.48
N GLY A 164 17.31 3.18 -5.25
CA GLY A 164 18.58 3.72 -4.78
C GLY A 164 18.43 5.06 -4.07
N ASP A 165 19.54 5.57 -3.51
CA ASP A 165 19.59 6.87 -2.83
C ASP A 165 19.49 8.03 -3.83
N SER A 166 18.36 8.72 -3.82
CA SER A 166 18.09 9.87 -4.69
C SER A 166 18.89 11.12 -4.33
N THR A 167 19.46 11.17 -3.13
CA THR A 167 20.24 12.33 -2.64
C THR A 167 21.70 12.27 -3.09
N GLY A 168 22.21 11.07 -3.38
CA GLY A 168 23.61 10.81 -3.77
C GLY A 168 24.59 10.84 -2.61
N ARG A 169 24.12 10.58 -1.40
CA ARG A 169 24.99 10.40 -0.23
C ARG A 169 25.66 9.02 -0.26
N LYS A 170 25.00 8.05 -0.87
CA LYS A 170 25.49 6.67 -1.02
C LYS A 170 25.46 6.24 -2.48
N VAL A 171 26.38 5.37 -2.83
CA VAL A 171 26.41 4.71 -4.15
C VAL A 171 25.53 3.47 -4.07
N THR A 172 24.55 3.37 -4.95
CA THR A 172 23.71 2.18 -5.09
C THR A 172 24.28 1.26 -6.14
N ASP A 173 24.48 -0.02 -5.83
CA ASP A 173 24.99 -1.02 -6.78
C ASP A 173 23.83 -1.73 -7.51
N PHE A 174 23.89 -1.78 -8.84
CA PHE A 174 22.92 -2.53 -9.65
C PHE A 174 22.87 -4.02 -9.29
N ALA A 175 23.98 -4.60 -8.87
CA ALA A 175 24.05 -6.00 -8.50
C ALA A 175 23.04 -6.34 -7.39
N TRP A 176 22.83 -5.45 -6.42
CA TRP A 176 21.84 -5.65 -5.33
C TRP A 176 20.41 -5.75 -5.87
N HIS A 177 20.05 -4.85 -6.79
CA HIS A 177 18.74 -4.88 -7.45
C HIS A 177 18.56 -6.12 -8.32
N SER A 178 19.59 -6.48 -9.09
CA SER A 178 19.56 -7.65 -9.98
C SER A 178 19.44 -8.95 -9.20
N THR A 179 20.19 -9.09 -8.10
CA THR A 179 20.10 -10.27 -7.21
C THR A 179 18.74 -10.36 -6.57
N LEU A 180 18.21 -9.22 -6.08
CA LEU A 180 16.89 -9.17 -5.47
C LEU A 180 15.79 -9.55 -6.48
N ALA A 181 15.87 -9.07 -7.72
CA ALA A 181 14.95 -9.43 -8.80
C ALA A 181 14.95 -10.94 -9.10
N LYS A 182 16.14 -11.56 -9.20
CA LYS A 182 16.28 -13.01 -9.43
C LYS A 182 15.67 -13.82 -8.28
N LYS A 183 15.92 -13.44 -7.03
CA LYS A 183 15.30 -14.07 -5.86
C LYS A 183 13.77 -13.93 -5.88
N CYS A 184 13.27 -12.76 -6.27
CA CYS A 184 11.82 -12.54 -6.42
C CYS A 184 11.21 -13.44 -7.49
N GLU A 185 11.89 -13.64 -8.61
CA GLU A 185 11.45 -14.56 -9.66
C GLU A 185 11.41 -16.01 -9.16
N GLU A 186 12.48 -16.45 -8.48
CA GLU A 186 12.58 -17.79 -7.87
C GLU A 186 11.46 -18.06 -6.87
N PHE A 187 11.17 -17.10 -5.98
CA PHE A 187 10.14 -17.22 -4.94
C PHE A 187 8.73 -16.81 -5.41
N LYS A 188 8.55 -16.48 -6.70
CA LYS A 188 7.27 -16.03 -7.27
C LYS A 188 6.71 -14.78 -6.57
N ILE A 189 7.59 -13.89 -6.16
CA ILE A 189 7.28 -12.58 -5.59
C ILE A 189 7.28 -11.56 -6.72
N GLY A 190 6.30 -10.63 -6.74
CA GLY A 190 6.34 -9.52 -7.68
C GLY A 190 7.48 -8.54 -7.32
N TYR A 191 8.18 -8.01 -8.32
CA TYR A 191 9.28 -7.07 -8.09
C TYR A 191 9.22 -5.87 -9.02
N ALA A 192 9.48 -4.67 -8.47
CA ALA A 192 9.67 -3.46 -9.25
C ALA A 192 10.92 -2.68 -8.83
N PHE A 193 11.77 -2.39 -9.81
CA PHE A 193 12.89 -1.47 -9.68
C PHE A 193 12.40 -0.05 -10.00
N LEU A 194 12.22 0.79 -8.97
CA LEU A 194 11.55 2.09 -9.10
C LEU A 194 12.50 3.23 -9.48
N SER A 195 13.75 3.20 -9.00
CA SER A 195 14.69 4.28 -9.19
C SER A 195 16.13 3.83 -8.97
N THR A 196 17.03 4.25 -9.84
CA THR A 196 18.48 3.96 -9.70
C THR A 196 19.12 4.69 -8.51
N GLY A 197 18.53 5.81 -8.07
CA GLY A 197 19.24 6.76 -7.23
C GLY A 197 20.19 7.66 -8.04
N LYS A 198 20.87 8.59 -7.33
CA LYS A 198 21.74 9.58 -7.96
C LYS A 198 23.11 9.02 -8.33
N LEU A 199 23.79 8.36 -7.40
CA LEU A 199 25.05 7.68 -7.64
C LEU A 199 24.80 6.18 -7.80
N PHE A 200 24.98 5.69 -9.02
CA PHE A 200 24.60 4.33 -9.40
C PHE A 200 25.75 3.58 -10.02
N LYS A 201 26.14 2.47 -9.41
CA LYS A 201 27.22 1.60 -9.90
C LYS A 201 26.64 0.52 -10.80
N PHE A 202 27.18 0.41 -12.00
CA PHE A 202 26.89 -0.65 -12.96
C PHE A 202 28.21 -1.23 -13.49
N GLY A 203 28.51 -2.47 -13.14
CA GLY A 203 29.84 -3.04 -13.31
C GLY A 203 30.89 -2.25 -12.52
N ASP A 204 31.98 -1.86 -13.19
CA ASP A 204 33.06 -1.09 -12.56
C ASP A 204 32.87 0.43 -12.64
N LYS A 205 31.77 0.90 -13.22
CA LYS A 205 31.51 2.32 -13.42
C LYS A 205 30.45 2.87 -12.48
N ILE A 206 30.68 4.10 -12.01
CA ILE A 206 29.69 4.87 -11.23
C ILE A 206 29.14 5.99 -12.11
N TYR A 207 27.83 6.02 -12.23
CA TYR A 207 27.07 7.00 -13.00
C TYR A 207 26.43 8.01 -12.06
N ASN A 208 26.43 9.30 -12.46
CA ASN A 208 25.70 10.35 -11.76
C ASN A 208 24.42 10.65 -12.55
N ILE A 209 23.30 10.06 -12.08
CA ILE A 209 22.02 10.07 -12.81
C ILE A 209 21.17 11.23 -12.32
N PRO A 210 20.76 12.16 -13.20
CA PRO A 210 19.85 13.25 -12.85
C PRO A 210 18.53 12.72 -12.28
N LYS A 211 17.94 13.44 -11.33
CA LYS A 211 16.75 13.00 -10.59
C LYS A 211 15.58 12.62 -11.52
N GLU A 212 15.37 13.40 -12.56
CA GLU A 212 14.32 13.20 -13.58
C GLU A 212 14.56 11.97 -14.48
N LYS A 213 15.78 11.42 -14.46
CA LYS A 213 16.19 10.25 -15.27
C LYS A 213 16.29 8.96 -14.47
N GLN A 214 16.26 9.02 -13.13
CA GLN A 214 16.47 7.85 -12.28
C GLN A 214 15.39 6.76 -12.48
N GLN A 215 14.13 7.16 -12.60
CA GLN A 215 13.04 6.23 -12.86
C GLN A 215 13.10 5.66 -14.29
N GLU A 216 13.42 6.49 -15.28
CA GLU A 216 13.59 6.07 -16.67
C GLU A 216 14.69 5.00 -16.79
N GLN A 217 15.83 5.21 -16.16
CA GLN A 217 16.94 4.26 -16.18
C GLN A 217 16.58 2.96 -15.44
N ALA A 218 15.88 3.03 -14.30
CA ALA A 218 15.42 1.84 -13.60
C ALA A 218 14.45 1.01 -14.47
N THR A 219 13.55 1.66 -15.20
CA THR A 219 12.63 0.98 -16.13
C THR A 219 13.39 0.29 -17.26
N LYS A 220 14.41 0.96 -17.82
CA LYS A 220 15.25 0.40 -18.92
C LYS A 220 16.10 -0.78 -18.48
N ALA A 221 16.41 -0.92 -17.19
CA ALA A 221 17.14 -2.08 -16.67
C ALA A 221 16.41 -3.41 -16.89
N ASN A 222 15.10 -3.38 -17.09
CA ASN A 222 14.26 -4.53 -17.44
C ASN A 222 14.41 -5.74 -16.51
N ILE A 223 14.49 -5.47 -15.21
CA ILE A 223 14.60 -6.52 -14.17
C ILE A 223 13.33 -6.68 -13.34
N ASN A 224 12.24 -6.05 -13.74
CA ASN A 224 10.96 -6.17 -13.04
C ASN A 224 10.38 -7.58 -13.21
N VAL A 225 9.88 -8.13 -12.10
CA VAL A 225 9.22 -9.43 -12.08
C VAL A 225 7.72 -9.23 -11.92
N THR A 226 6.96 -9.69 -12.91
CA THR A 226 5.51 -9.59 -12.89
C THR A 226 4.91 -10.72 -12.06
N LYS A 227 4.04 -10.34 -11.12
CA LYS A 227 3.14 -11.28 -10.46
C LYS A 227 1.71 -10.89 -10.84
N ILE A 228 1.00 -11.80 -11.47
CA ILE A 228 -0.44 -11.62 -11.70
C ILE A 228 -1.14 -11.92 -10.39
N VAL A 229 -1.84 -10.94 -9.86
CA VAL A 229 -2.62 -11.05 -8.62
C VAL A 229 -4.09 -10.92 -8.96
N ASP A 230 -4.89 -11.87 -8.47
CA ASP A 230 -6.34 -11.72 -8.52
C ASP A 230 -6.76 -10.71 -7.44
N LYS A 231 -7.21 -9.53 -7.87
CA LYS A 231 -7.68 -8.48 -6.95
C LYS A 231 -8.76 -8.97 -5.98
N ARG A 232 -9.52 -10.00 -6.36
CA ARG A 232 -10.56 -10.60 -5.51
C ARG A 232 -9.99 -11.23 -4.24
N GLU A 233 -8.71 -11.62 -4.24
CA GLU A 233 -8.05 -12.14 -3.03
C GLU A 233 -7.88 -11.07 -1.94
N TYR A 234 -7.89 -9.79 -2.35
CA TYR A 234 -7.78 -8.62 -1.47
C TYR A 234 -9.13 -8.02 -1.09
N ILE A 235 -10.21 -8.50 -1.66
CA ILE A 235 -11.55 -8.00 -1.31
C ILE A 235 -12.02 -8.70 -0.03
N GLY A 236 -12.51 -7.90 0.90
CA GLY A 236 -13.10 -8.37 2.15
C GLY A 236 -14.54 -8.83 2.00
N LYS A 237 -15.21 -8.88 3.14
CA LYS A 237 -16.64 -9.17 3.22
C LYS A 237 -17.38 -7.95 3.75
N PRO A 238 -18.66 -7.79 3.43
CA PRO A 238 -19.50 -6.78 4.05
C PRO A 238 -19.40 -6.82 5.58
N VAL A 239 -19.29 -5.65 6.20
CA VAL A 239 -19.11 -5.53 7.65
C VAL A 239 -20.36 -5.07 8.33
N GLU A 240 -20.55 -5.56 9.56
CA GLU A 240 -21.59 -5.09 10.45
C GLU A 240 -21.02 -4.00 11.37
N ILE A 241 -21.65 -2.84 11.37
CA ILE A 241 -21.28 -1.72 12.23
C ILE A 241 -22.56 -1.09 12.78
N GLY A 242 -22.71 -1.05 14.11
CA GLY A 242 -23.87 -0.43 14.75
C GLY A 242 -25.22 -1.07 14.37
N GLY A 243 -25.27 -2.40 14.18
CA GLY A 243 -26.48 -3.11 13.78
C GLY A 243 -26.80 -3.03 12.28
N MET A 244 -25.99 -2.27 11.51
CA MET A 244 -26.15 -2.13 10.07
C MET A 244 -25.12 -2.98 9.34
N LEU A 245 -25.55 -3.71 8.30
CA LEU A 245 -24.69 -4.40 7.38
C LEU A 245 -24.38 -3.47 6.18
N TRP A 246 -23.14 -3.04 6.06
CA TRP A 246 -22.70 -2.17 4.98
C TRP A 246 -22.26 -2.99 3.77
N LYS A 247 -22.94 -2.78 2.63
CA LYS A 247 -22.61 -3.43 1.35
C LYS A 247 -22.39 -2.41 0.26
N VAL A 248 -21.44 -2.69 -0.63
CA VAL A 248 -21.31 -1.95 -1.90
C VAL A 248 -22.01 -2.75 -2.98
N PHE A 249 -22.97 -2.12 -3.64
CA PHE A 249 -23.74 -2.70 -4.73
C PHE A 249 -23.88 -1.69 -5.86
N ASN A 250 -23.46 -2.04 -7.07
CA ASN A 250 -23.45 -1.14 -8.22
C ASN A 250 -22.85 0.23 -7.92
N ASN A 251 -21.69 0.25 -7.24
CA ASN A 251 -21.00 1.45 -6.80
C ASN A 251 -21.80 2.36 -5.84
N ILE A 252 -22.77 1.78 -5.14
CA ILE A 252 -23.54 2.46 -4.08
C ILE A 252 -23.27 1.74 -2.76
N LEU A 253 -22.95 2.51 -1.72
CA LEU A 253 -22.80 1.96 -0.38
C LEU A 253 -24.15 1.94 0.31
N VAL A 254 -24.64 0.74 0.57
CA VAL A 254 -26.00 0.49 1.07
C VAL A 254 -25.96 0.00 2.51
N PRO A 255 -26.55 0.71 3.48
CA PRO A 255 -26.77 0.21 4.84
C PRO A 255 -28.05 -0.63 4.87
N ILE A 256 -27.94 -1.84 5.38
CA ILE A 256 -29.05 -2.78 5.54
C ILE A 256 -29.23 -3.01 7.03
N ASP A 257 -30.44 -2.76 7.54
CA ASP A 257 -30.81 -3.15 8.91
C ASP A 257 -30.84 -4.68 8.99
N LYS A 258 -30.00 -5.23 9.84
CA LYS A 258 -29.87 -6.68 9.96
C LYS A 258 -31.10 -7.36 10.56
N SER A 259 -31.86 -6.65 11.38
CA SER A 259 -33.06 -7.18 12.05
C SER A 259 -34.25 -7.29 11.11
N SER A 260 -34.41 -6.29 10.22
CA SER A 260 -35.52 -6.23 9.25
C SER A 260 -35.11 -6.66 7.84
N MET A 261 -33.79 -6.74 7.57
CA MET A 261 -33.22 -6.92 6.23
C MET A 261 -33.61 -5.80 5.24
N GLU A 262 -33.99 -4.64 5.77
CA GLU A 262 -34.40 -3.47 4.98
C GLU A 262 -33.24 -2.51 4.73
N ILE A 263 -33.26 -1.85 3.57
CA ILE A 263 -32.30 -0.80 3.25
C ILE A 263 -32.70 0.47 4.00
N ARG A 264 -31.74 1.02 4.75
CA ARG A 264 -31.95 2.28 5.48
C ARG A 264 -31.64 3.46 4.55
N TYR A 265 -32.64 3.85 3.77
CA TYR A 265 -32.55 4.97 2.82
C TYR A 265 -32.27 6.30 3.48
N ASP A 266 -32.68 6.49 4.72
CA ASP A 266 -32.40 7.67 5.54
C ASP A 266 -30.90 7.89 5.79
N LEU A 267 -30.12 6.81 5.77
CA LEU A 267 -28.66 6.85 5.95
C LEU A 267 -27.89 6.99 4.62
N LEU A 268 -28.54 6.83 3.47
CA LEU A 268 -27.88 6.91 2.17
C LEU A 268 -27.57 8.35 1.73
N CYS A 269 -28.38 9.31 2.13
CA CYS A 269 -28.38 10.66 1.53
C CYS A 269 -27.55 11.68 2.31
N ASP A 270 -26.98 11.32 3.45
CA ASP A 270 -26.28 12.29 4.28
C ASP A 270 -24.82 11.90 4.52
N SER A 271 -23.90 12.53 3.71
CA SER A 271 -22.46 12.43 3.96
C SER A 271 -22.06 12.86 5.37
N LYS A 272 -22.91 13.63 6.09
CA LYS A 272 -22.73 13.97 7.49
C LYS A 272 -23.14 12.82 8.40
N SER A 273 -24.10 11.97 8.02
CA SER A 273 -24.45 10.78 8.80
C SER A 273 -23.34 9.73 8.78
N PHE A 274 -22.56 9.59 7.69
CA PHE A 274 -21.33 8.79 7.70
C PHE A 274 -20.33 9.31 8.73
N ILE A 275 -20.17 10.65 8.82
CA ILE A 275 -19.29 11.30 9.79
C ILE A 275 -19.86 11.12 11.22
N ASN A 276 -21.17 11.17 11.40
CA ASN A 276 -21.83 11.01 12.70
C ASN A 276 -21.90 9.54 13.14
N CYS A 277 -22.15 8.60 12.24
CA CYS A 277 -21.95 7.19 12.54
C CYS A 277 -20.52 6.90 12.98
N SER A 278 -19.51 7.40 12.26
CA SER A 278 -18.12 7.24 12.70
C SER A 278 -17.83 7.90 14.05
N LYS A 279 -18.54 8.96 14.45
CA LYS A 279 -18.43 9.57 15.79
C LYS A 279 -19.13 8.75 16.88
N SER A 280 -20.28 8.13 16.60
CA SER A 280 -20.95 7.24 17.56
C SER A 280 -20.15 5.96 17.83
N PHE A 281 -19.34 5.49 16.87
CA PHE A 281 -18.44 4.33 17.05
C PHE A 281 -17.29 4.59 18.02
N ILE A 282 -16.82 5.84 18.13
CA ILE A 282 -15.77 6.20 19.08
C ILE A 282 -16.26 6.04 20.54
N ASN A 283 -17.57 6.17 20.77
CA ASN A 283 -18.15 6.07 22.11
C ASN A 283 -18.44 4.63 22.55
N TYR A 284 -18.46 3.64 21.65
CA TYR A 284 -18.71 2.23 21.99
C TYR A 284 -17.46 1.39 22.22
N SER A 285 -16.27 1.92 21.94
CA SER A 285 -14.99 1.21 22.17
C SER A 285 -14.42 1.41 23.59
N ASN A 286 -15.19 1.98 24.52
CA ASN A 286 -14.79 2.15 25.93
C ASN A 286 -15.50 1.15 26.87
N PHE A 287 -15.90 -0.04 26.36
CA PHE A 287 -16.34 -1.15 27.21
C PHE A 287 -15.55 -2.41 26.90
#